data_b1927e21e095d0b7c56eccedbf87bfc2
#
_entry.id   b1927e21e095d0b7c56eccedbf87bfc2
#
_cell.length_a   1.000
_cell.length_b   1.000
_cell.length_c   1.000
_cell.angle_alpha   90.00
_cell.angle_beta   90.00
_cell.angle_gamma   90.00
#
_symmetry.space_group_name_H-M   'P 1'
#
loop_
_entity.id
_entity.type
_entity.pdbx_description
1 polymer ?
#
loop_
_entity_poly.entity_id
_entity_poly.type
_entity_poly.pdbx_seq_one_letter_code
_entity_poly.pdbx_strand_id
1 'polypeptide(L)'
;MNIIFIRHGEATDNVKKLISDKEVYWSTLTRKGKETVAESIKQLPKSIDKIYVSPLPRTIETAHLVLKKYSGVEVIIDNRLHEITYGKYSGKMNSKELDEIRLKQIEGDYFTRFGEYGENKYDIELRLCEFLNHVYTNNFKTNTIMIISHGSIISYMKRILNIKNPHIKMGMVEKYSDVDFCHLYSHIKSLKKVKANVVKKSLDKIEVLSVNKSLKRSLVKFSKEEFNNKEYPVQYFSNFLKGLSTKNLKENKQVQFDSGIILICFYRNFEVFAERWISHYINIGIKNFVLVNNNSVDNSENILKNYEEKANISFWKINEEYDYYKMCGWKQQIMEHFGPHDYLILNQSELLIYDDYKNTAFEKFKLINKASFVKGILLEVYSNKNLSESDLEDFKFIDKGTYKIEENHSHNKHIYGGPKLRTFGIHSNLERIPLISYTGKELFISENYYYPWNINNTSKFCSYILNYEFLTEQTYNKKVMLYDENVSIPINKVDFSH
;
A
#
# COMPACT_ATOMS: atom_id res chain seq x y z
N MET A 1 7.98 6.62 35.81
CA MET A 1 8.01 5.22 35.35
C MET A 1 9.43 4.85 34.98
N ASN A 2 9.93 3.68 35.39
CA ASN A 2 11.25 3.21 35.01
C ASN A 2 11.15 2.43 33.70
N ILE A 3 12.08 2.66 32.76
CA ILE A 3 12.15 1.97 31.49
C ILE A 3 13.51 1.29 31.34
N ILE A 4 13.49 0.03 30.96
CA ILE A 4 14.66 -0.75 30.59
C ILE A 4 14.59 -1.04 29.10
N PHE A 5 15.57 -0.57 28.34
CA PHE A 5 15.72 -0.93 26.93
C PHE A 5 16.74 -2.05 26.78
N ILE A 6 16.40 -3.04 25.97
CA ILE A 6 17.32 -4.08 25.51
C ILE A 6 17.31 -4.10 24.00
N ARG A 7 18.47 -3.88 23.39
CA ARG A 7 18.66 -4.20 21.96
C ARG A 7 18.97 -5.69 21.83
N HIS A 8 18.33 -6.35 20.85
CA HIS A 8 18.64 -7.76 20.57
C HIS A 8 20.15 -8.01 20.42
N GLY A 9 20.59 -9.21 20.71
CA GLY A 9 21.98 -9.65 20.53
C GLY A 9 22.39 -9.67 19.06
N GLU A 10 23.69 -9.87 18.80
CA GLU A 10 24.18 -10.07 17.43
C GLU A 10 23.39 -11.19 16.74
N ALA A 11 22.90 -10.92 15.52
CA ALA A 11 22.10 -11.84 14.71
C ALA A 11 22.76 -12.11 13.35
N THR A 12 22.29 -13.11 12.64
CA THR A 12 22.89 -13.58 11.37
C THR A 12 22.90 -12.50 10.28
N ASP A 13 21.91 -11.62 10.22
CA ASP A 13 21.87 -10.46 9.34
C ASP A 13 22.98 -9.46 9.66
N ASN A 14 23.28 -9.25 10.95
CA ASN A 14 24.35 -8.34 11.38
C ASN A 14 25.74 -8.84 10.93
N VAL A 15 25.99 -10.14 11.05
CA VAL A 15 27.24 -10.77 10.57
C VAL A 15 27.37 -10.62 9.05
N LYS A 16 26.26 -10.79 8.32
CA LYS A 16 26.20 -10.61 6.87
C LYS A 16 26.16 -9.15 6.43
N LYS A 17 26.09 -8.19 7.36
CA LYS A 17 25.96 -6.73 7.11
C LYS A 17 24.76 -6.37 6.24
N LEU A 18 23.65 -7.08 6.41
CA LEU A 18 22.41 -6.84 5.67
C LEU A 18 21.52 -5.82 6.39
N ILE A 19 20.79 -5.04 5.61
CA ILE A 19 19.67 -4.24 6.09
C ILE A 19 18.55 -5.21 6.49
N SER A 20 18.09 -5.13 7.71
CA SER A 20 17.21 -6.15 8.28
C SER A 20 15.98 -5.53 8.92
N ASP A 21 14.83 -5.94 8.42
CA ASP A 21 13.51 -5.59 8.95
C ASP A 21 12.61 -6.84 9.04
N LYS A 22 11.30 -6.69 8.95
CA LYS A 22 10.34 -7.80 9.00
C LYS A 22 10.49 -8.79 7.84
N GLU A 23 11.01 -8.36 6.70
CA GLU A 23 11.23 -9.23 5.53
C GLU A 23 12.42 -10.18 5.75
N VAL A 24 13.31 -9.87 6.69
CA VAL A 24 14.46 -10.72 7.07
C VAL A 24 14.11 -11.55 8.32
N TYR A 25 12.96 -12.21 8.30
CA TYR A 25 12.42 -13.01 9.41
C TYR A 25 13.26 -14.24 9.78
N TRP A 26 14.12 -14.72 8.88
CA TRP A 26 15.01 -15.85 9.12
C TRP A 26 16.20 -15.51 10.02
N SER A 27 16.45 -14.25 10.34
CA SER A 27 17.60 -13.82 11.14
C SER A 27 17.41 -14.09 12.62
N THR A 28 18.22 -14.99 13.14
CA THR A 28 18.26 -15.44 14.53
C THR A 28 19.57 -15.03 15.22
N LEU A 29 19.61 -15.09 16.55
CA LEU A 29 20.81 -14.75 17.30
C LEU A 29 21.98 -15.68 16.99
N THR A 30 23.18 -15.12 16.82
CA THR A 30 24.42 -15.89 16.78
C THR A 30 24.74 -16.42 18.18
N ARG A 31 25.69 -17.38 18.26
CA ARG A 31 26.23 -17.83 19.55
C ARG A 31 26.75 -16.66 20.37
N LYS A 32 27.56 -15.79 19.77
CA LYS A 32 28.09 -14.58 20.40
C LYS A 32 27.01 -13.63 20.86
N GLY A 33 25.96 -13.47 20.05
CA GLY A 33 24.79 -12.65 20.43
C GLY A 33 24.10 -13.19 21.66
N LYS A 34 23.91 -14.51 21.78
CA LYS A 34 23.32 -15.17 22.95
C LYS A 34 24.19 -14.98 24.21
N GLU A 35 25.51 -15.15 24.07
CA GLU A 35 26.46 -14.94 25.15
C GLU A 35 26.47 -13.48 25.65
N THR A 36 26.49 -12.51 24.72
CA THR A 36 26.46 -11.07 25.07
C THR A 36 25.17 -10.70 25.82
N VAL A 37 24.02 -11.19 25.35
CA VAL A 37 22.72 -10.95 26.04
C VAL A 37 22.73 -11.60 27.42
N ALA A 38 23.19 -12.83 27.55
CA ALA A 38 23.25 -13.55 28.82
C ALA A 38 24.11 -12.80 29.87
N GLU A 39 25.22 -12.21 29.43
CA GLU A 39 26.05 -11.37 30.32
C GLU A 39 25.33 -10.08 30.73
N SER A 40 24.69 -9.39 29.77
CA SER A 40 23.96 -8.15 30.04
C SER A 40 22.76 -8.34 31.00
N ILE A 41 22.12 -9.51 30.95
CA ILE A 41 20.98 -9.85 31.82
C ILE A 41 21.39 -9.89 33.31
N LYS A 42 22.65 -10.18 33.62
CA LYS A 42 23.13 -10.19 35.02
C LYS A 42 22.95 -8.84 35.70
N GLN A 43 23.00 -7.74 34.95
CA GLN A 43 22.87 -6.38 35.42
C GLN A 43 21.41 -5.91 35.63
N LEU A 44 20.45 -6.72 35.23
CA LEU A 44 19.02 -6.38 35.35
C LEU A 44 18.57 -6.38 36.83
N PRO A 45 17.54 -5.59 37.19
CA PRO A 45 16.99 -5.56 38.53
C PRO A 45 16.42 -6.93 38.96
N LYS A 46 16.11 -7.08 40.22
CA LYS A 46 15.52 -8.34 40.76
C LYS A 46 14.11 -8.59 40.25
N SER A 47 13.34 -7.54 40.00
CA SER A 47 11.95 -7.62 39.51
C SER A 47 11.70 -6.60 38.39
N ILE A 48 10.81 -6.93 37.52
CA ILE A 48 10.21 -6.09 36.47
C ILE A 48 8.72 -6.42 36.40
N ASP A 49 7.90 -5.45 36.04
CA ASP A 49 6.45 -5.62 36.09
C ASP A 49 5.93 -6.16 34.73
N LYS A 50 6.54 -5.74 33.61
CA LYS A 50 6.05 -6.10 32.28
C LYS A 50 7.16 -6.03 31.21
N ILE A 51 7.08 -6.88 30.21
CA ILE A 51 8.00 -6.92 29.07
C ILE A 51 7.23 -6.69 27.77
N TYR A 52 7.66 -5.71 26.98
CA TYR A 52 7.22 -5.52 25.59
C TYR A 52 8.31 -5.96 24.62
N VAL A 53 7.93 -6.71 23.59
CA VAL A 53 8.89 -7.36 22.67
C VAL A 53 8.49 -7.11 21.23
N SER A 54 9.46 -6.76 20.39
CA SER A 54 9.28 -6.78 18.92
C SER A 54 9.01 -8.19 18.41
N PRO A 55 8.18 -8.39 17.38
CA PRO A 55 7.79 -9.71 16.87
C PRO A 55 8.91 -10.45 16.12
N LEU A 56 10.07 -9.84 15.87
CA LEU A 56 11.11 -10.45 15.04
C LEU A 56 11.88 -11.54 15.80
N PRO A 57 12.33 -12.63 15.12
CA PRO A 57 12.94 -13.79 15.78
C PRO A 57 14.09 -13.44 16.71
N ARG A 58 15.02 -12.57 16.30
CA ARG A 58 16.16 -12.12 17.10
C ARG A 58 15.79 -11.41 18.40
N THR A 59 14.65 -10.69 18.42
CA THR A 59 14.11 -10.05 19.63
C THR A 59 13.35 -11.05 20.51
N ILE A 60 12.63 -12.00 19.92
CA ILE A 60 11.96 -13.10 20.63
C ILE A 60 12.99 -14.00 21.31
N GLU A 61 14.09 -14.38 20.61
CA GLU A 61 15.19 -15.16 21.23
C GLU A 61 15.86 -14.38 22.36
N THR A 62 16.04 -13.06 22.23
CA THR A 62 16.55 -12.21 23.29
C THR A 62 15.60 -12.21 24.49
N ALA A 63 14.28 -12.09 24.28
CA ALA A 63 13.28 -12.16 25.33
C ALA A 63 13.29 -13.54 26.03
N HIS A 64 13.46 -14.62 25.30
CA HIS A 64 13.54 -15.97 25.85
C HIS A 64 14.73 -16.10 26.84
N LEU A 65 15.90 -15.50 26.52
CA LEU A 65 17.02 -15.45 27.43
C LEU A 65 16.71 -14.64 28.70
N VAL A 66 16.04 -13.50 28.55
CA VAL A 66 15.62 -12.65 29.66
C VAL A 66 14.65 -13.38 30.59
N LEU A 67 13.69 -14.13 30.05
CA LEU A 67 12.69 -14.88 30.82
C LEU A 67 13.27 -16.01 31.68
N LYS A 68 14.49 -16.46 31.42
CA LYS A 68 15.21 -17.38 32.35
C LYS A 68 15.45 -16.76 33.72
N LYS A 69 15.51 -15.42 33.79
CA LYS A 69 15.67 -14.68 35.07
C LYS A 69 14.33 -14.27 35.69
N TYR A 70 13.27 -14.10 34.88
CA TYR A 70 11.99 -13.56 35.33
C TYR A 70 10.85 -14.54 35.05
N SER A 71 10.60 -15.43 35.99
CA SER A 71 9.48 -16.37 35.93
C SER A 71 8.16 -15.65 36.19
N GLY A 72 7.16 -15.87 35.34
CA GLY A 72 5.78 -15.35 35.54
C GLY A 72 5.53 -13.90 35.18
N VAL A 73 6.51 -13.18 34.61
CA VAL A 73 6.31 -11.80 34.13
C VAL A 73 5.49 -11.81 32.84
N GLU A 74 4.52 -10.90 32.75
CA GLU A 74 3.71 -10.70 31.55
C GLU A 74 4.56 -10.22 30.38
N VAL A 75 4.46 -10.92 29.24
CA VAL A 75 5.17 -10.60 28.00
C VAL A 75 4.16 -10.25 26.92
N ILE A 76 4.31 -9.08 26.31
CA ILE A 76 3.45 -8.56 25.24
C ILE A 76 4.30 -8.40 23.99
N ILE A 77 3.94 -9.14 22.94
CA ILE A 77 4.50 -8.93 21.60
C ILE A 77 3.74 -7.78 20.95
N ASP A 78 4.45 -6.71 20.58
CA ASP A 78 3.85 -5.52 19.98
C ASP A 78 4.45 -5.20 18.61
N ASN A 79 3.61 -5.25 17.59
CA ASN A 79 4.02 -5.01 16.21
C ASN A 79 4.60 -3.61 15.97
N ARG A 80 4.24 -2.62 16.80
CA ARG A 80 4.80 -1.26 16.71
C ARG A 80 6.29 -1.20 17.07
N LEU A 81 6.86 -2.28 17.63
CA LEU A 81 8.28 -2.40 18.00
C LEU A 81 9.16 -3.03 16.91
N HIS A 82 8.61 -3.43 15.75
CA HIS A 82 9.43 -4.00 14.67
C HIS A 82 10.48 -3.00 14.18
N GLU A 83 11.58 -3.49 13.58
CA GLU A 83 12.63 -2.64 12.98
C GLU A 83 12.02 -1.80 11.83
N ILE A 84 12.68 -0.72 11.46
CA ILE A 84 12.27 0.14 10.35
C ILE A 84 12.06 -0.74 9.10
N THR A 85 10.93 -0.55 8.43
CA THR A 85 10.68 -1.22 7.15
C THR A 85 11.43 -0.48 6.05
N TYR A 86 12.41 -1.14 5.44
CA TYR A 86 13.31 -0.55 4.44
C TYR A 86 12.87 -0.78 2.99
N GLY A 87 11.73 -1.44 2.75
CA GLY A 87 11.19 -1.70 1.42
C GLY A 87 12.21 -2.42 0.52
N LYS A 88 12.48 -1.88 -0.66
CA LYS A 88 13.41 -2.48 -1.63
C LYS A 88 14.86 -2.69 -1.13
N TYR A 89 15.23 -2.12 0.01
CA TYR A 89 16.57 -2.27 0.61
C TYR A 89 16.64 -3.41 1.63
N SER A 90 15.51 -3.99 2.01
CA SER A 90 15.46 -5.11 2.95
C SER A 90 16.25 -6.32 2.42
N GLY A 91 17.03 -6.96 3.28
CA GLY A 91 17.88 -8.09 2.92
C GLY A 91 19.12 -7.76 2.08
N LYS A 92 19.35 -6.50 1.73
CA LYS A 92 20.51 -6.05 0.94
C LYS A 92 21.60 -5.42 1.81
N MET A 93 22.78 -5.26 1.24
CA MET A 93 23.84 -4.47 1.87
C MET A 93 23.50 -2.98 1.82
N ASN A 94 24.10 -2.20 2.71
CA ASN A 94 23.92 -0.74 2.71
C ASN A 94 24.36 -0.11 1.37
N SER A 95 23.66 0.91 0.93
CA SER A 95 23.93 1.63 -0.33
C SER A 95 24.00 3.13 -0.12
N LYS A 96 24.67 3.84 -1.02
CA LYS A 96 24.72 5.31 -1.01
C LYS A 96 23.34 5.93 -1.07
N GLU A 97 22.44 5.38 -1.90
CA GLU A 97 21.05 5.83 -2.02
C GLU A 97 20.31 5.75 -0.67
N LEU A 98 20.52 4.66 0.07
CA LEU A 98 19.92 4.49 1.39
C LEU A 98 20.47 5.51 2.41
N ASP A 99 21.76 5.80 2.34
CA ASP A 99 22.39 6.79 3.23
C ASP A 99 21.91 8.21 2.91
N GLU A 100 21.67 8.55 1.64
CA GLU A 100 21.08 9.83 1.23
C GLU A 100 19.64 9.98 1.78
N ILE A 101 18.84 8.92 1.76
CA ILE A 101 17.50 8.94 2.36
C ILE A 101 17.58 9.18 3.87
N ARG A 102 18.48 8.47 4.55
CA ARG A 102 18.71 8.66 5.99
C ARG A 102 19.13 10.10 6.31
N LEU A 103 20.02 10.66 5.50
CA LEU A 103 20.48 12.03 5.68
C LEU A 103 19.32 13.02 5.55
N LYS A 104 18.50 12.91 4.50
CA LYS A 104 17.30 13.74 4.33
C LYS A 104 16.36 13.67 5.53
N GLN A 105 16.13 12.47 6.06
CA GLN A 105 15.28 12.29 7.24
C GLN A 105 15.89 12.93 8.50
N ILE A 106 17.22 12.90 8.65
CA ILE A 106 17.94 13.57 9.75
C ILE A 106 17.81 15.07 9.62
N GLU A 107 17.92 15.62 8.41
CA GLU A 107 17.79 17.05 8.10
C GLU A 107 16.35 17.59 8.21
N GLY A 108 15.39 16.73 8.55
CA GLY A 108 14.01 17.12 8.84
C GLY A 108 13.00 16.81 7.75
N ASP A 109 13.37 16.04 6.73
CA ASP A 109 12.40 15.47 5.78
C ASP A 109 11.66 14.30 6.44
N TYR A 110 10.42 14.54 6.82
CA TYR A 110 9.58 13.55 7.47
C TYR A 110 8.95 12.56 6.49
N PHE A 111 8.95 12.82 5.19
CA PHE A 111 8.10 12.11 4.22
C PHE A 111 8.86 11.34 3.15
N THR A 112 10.17 11.53 2.98
CA THR A 112 10.98 10.67 2.12
C THR A 112 11.03 9.26 2.69
N ARG A 113 10.60 8.26 1.87
CA ARG A 113 10.51 6.85 2.25
C ARG A 113 11.77 6.08 1.92
N PHE A 114 11.97 4.98 2.63
CA PHE A 114 12.95 3.95 2.28
C PHE A 114 12.42 3.11 1.09
N GLY A 115 12.54 3.66 -0.13
CA GLY A 115 11.93 3.05 -1.31
C GLY A 115 10.41 3.18 -1.33
N GLU A 116 9.76 2.43 -2.20
CA GLU A 116 8.32 2.55 -2.45
C GLU A 116 7.47 2.06 -1.27
N TYR A 117 7.87 0.96 -0.64
CA TYR A 117 7.11 0.29 0.43
C TYR A 117 7.74 0.44 1.82
N GLY A 118 8.83 1.17 1.94
CA GLY A 118 9.49 1.41 3.21
C GLY A 118 8.79 2.50 4.04
N GLU A 119 9.12 2.56 5.33
CA GLU A 119 8.65 3.63 6.21
C GLU A 119 9.37 4.94 5.92
N ASN A 120 8.74 6.05 6.24
CA ASN A 120 9.38 7.35 6.38
C ASN A 120 9.49 7.73 7.86
N LYS A 121 10.18 8.83 8.15
CA LYS A 121 10.36 9.30 9.52
C LYS A 121 9.04 9.57 10.24
N TYR A 122 8.05 10.13 9.53
CA TYR A 122 6.73 10.40 10.10
C TYR A 122 6.01 9.12 10.56
N ASP A 123 6.01 8.07 9.71
CA ASP A 123 5.38 6.79 10.01
C ASP A 123 6.03 6.12 11.23
N ILE A 124 7.38 6.12 11.28
CA ILE A 124 8.14 5.55 12.40
C ILE A 124 7.81 6.28 13.71
N GLU A 125 7.92 7.60 13.72
CA GLU A 125 7.68 8.38 14.93
C GLU A 125 6.22 8.30 15.38
N LEU A 126 5.26 8.24 14.45
CA LEU A 126 3.83 8.11 14.77
C LEU A 126 3.54 6.79 15.50
N ARG A 127 3.97 5.64 14.92
CA ARG A 127 3.71 4.33 15.56
C ARG A 127 4.41 4.19 16.91
N LEU A 128 5.58 4.81 17.06
CA LEU A 128 6.30 4.78 18.35
C LEU A 128 5.65 5.71 19.38
N CYS A 129 5.12 6.86 18.99
CA CYS A 129 4.31 7.70 19.85
C CYS A 129 3.04 6.97 20.33
N GLU A 130 2.37 6.24 19.43
CA GLU A 130 1.20 5.43 19.78
C GLU A 130 1.56 4.30 20.72
N PHE A 131 2.70 3.64 20.53
CA PHE A 131 3.22 2.63 21.45
C PHE A 131 3.54 3.21 22.81
N LEU A 132 4.32 4.28 22.88
CA LEU A 132 4.73 4.91 24.13
C LEU A 132 3.52 5.47 24.91
N ASN A 133 2.54 6.05 24.21
CA ASN A 133 1.29 6.49 24.85
C ASN A 133 0.50 5.30 25.41
N HIS A 134 0.40 4.18 24.67
CA HIS A 134 -0.22 2.96 25.17
C HIS A 134 0.50 2.42 26.40
N VAL A 135 1.83 2.38 26.39
CA VAL A 135 2.64 1.97 27.53
C VAL A 135 2.37 2.85 28.75
N TYR A 136 2.36 4.17 28.55
CA TYR A 136 2.12 5.11 29.64
C TYR A 136 0.72 4.98 30.23
N THR A 137 -0.32 4.92 29.40
CA THR A 137 -1.71 4.87 29.85
C THR A 137 -2.10 3.55 30.53
N ASN A 138 -1.55 2.42 30.05
CA ASN A 138 -1.90 1.10 30.58
C ASN A 138 -0.99 0.63 31.71
N ASN A 139 0.14 1.31 31.97
CA ASN A 139 1.08 0.92 33.00
C ASN A 139 1.28 2.04 34.03
N PHE A 140 0.31 2.93 34.20
CA PHE A 140 0.41 4.08 35.12
C PHE A 140 0.74 3.69 36.56
N LYS A 141 0.34 2.49 36.98
CA LYS A 141 0.62 1.95 38.33
C LYS A 141 1.85 1.02 38.39
N THR A 142 2.47 0.71 37.24
CA THR A 142 3.66 -0.13 37.19
C THR A 142 4.93 0.70 37.36
N ASN A 143 5.91 0.17 38.13
CA ASN A 143 7.12 0.90 38.43
C ASN A 143 8.21 0.70 37.37
N THR A 144 8.32 -0.49 36.77
CA THR A 144 9.42 -0.85 35.85
C THR A 144 8.92 -1.68 34.71
N ILE A 145 9.08 -1.17 33.48
CA ILE A 145 8.81 -1.92 32.23
C ILE A 145 10.10 -2.19 31.46
N MET A 146 10.11 -3.26 30.71
CA MET A 146 11.21 -3.61 29.82
C MET A 146 10.73 -3.61 28.37
N ILE A 147 11.54 -3.07 27.47
CA ILE A 147 11.27 -3.01 26.02
C ILE A 147 12.43 -3.66 25.29
N ILE A 148 12.17 -4.76 24.59
CA ILE A 148 13.13 -5.51 23.81
C ILE A 148 12.86 -5.24 22.33
N SER A 149 13.80 -4.56 21.66
CA SER A 149 13.62 -4.12 20.28
C SER A 149 14.95 -3.95 19.55
N HIS A 150 15.00 -3.11 18.56
CA HIS A 150 16.10 -2.89 17.60
C HIS A 150 16.79 -1.56 17.87
N GLY A 151 18.03 -1.45 17.34
CA GLY A 151 18.85 -0.27 17.59
C GLY A 151 18.21 1.04 17.13
N SER A 152 17.66 1.05 15.91
CA SER A 152 17.00 2.24 15.34
C SER A 152 15.75 2.61 16.13
N ILE A 153 14.92 1.63 16.44
CA ILE A 153 13.65 1.82 17.14
C ILE A 153 13.87 2.35 18.55
N ILE A 154 14.80 1.76 19.29
CA ILE A 154 15.18 2.27 20.63
C ILE A 154 15.71 3.70 20.53
N SER A 155 16.54 4.00 19.52
CA SER A 155 17.06 5.35 19.30
C SER A 155 15.94 6.37 19.05
N TYR A 156 14.93 6.01 18.26
CA TYR A 156 13.76 6.88 18.05
C TYR A 156 12.96 7.08 19.33
N MET A 157 12.66 6.02 20.10
CA MET A 157 11.94 6.13 21.37
C MET A 157 12.68 7.02 22.35
N LYS A 158 14.00 6.87 22.47
CA LYS A 158 14.83 7.69 23.34
C LYS A 158 14.78 9.17 22.95
N ARG A 159 14.82 9.50 21.65
CA ARG A 159 14.65 10.88 21.15
C ARG A 159 13.27 11.44 21.46
N ILE A 160 12.21 10.68 21.25
CA ILE A 160 10.82 11.08 21.56
C ILE A 160 10.67 11.41 23.06
N LEU A 161 11.32 10.64 23.91
CA LEU A 161 11.32 10.83 25.37
C LEU A 161 12.40 11.81 25.86
N ASN A 162 13.14 12.45 24.96
CA ASN A 162 14.25 13.36 25.26
C ASN A 162 15.35 12.73 26.14
N ILE A 163 15.61 11.43 25.95
CA ILE A 163 16.66 10.71 26.64
C ILE A 163 17.98 10.93 25.89
N LYS A 164 19.02 11.35 26.58
CA LYS A 164 20.37 11.56 26.03
C LYS A 164 20.98 10.22 25.56
N ASN A 165 21.95 10.30 24.62
CA ASN A 165 22.66 9.16 24.04
C ASN A 165 21.70 8.14 23.41
N PRO A 166 21.11 8.46 22.24
CA PRO A 166 20.08 7.61 21.65
C PRO A 166 20.58 6.22 21.21
N HIS A 167 21.86 6.03 20.98
CA HIS A 167 22.42 4.77 20.50
C HIS A 167 22.59 3.74 21.60
N ILE A 168 22.24 2.48 21.29
CA ILE A 168 22.44 1.32 22.14
C ILE A 168 23.19 0.22 21.37
N LYS A 169 24.23 -0.38 21.98
CA LYS A 169 24.97 -1.49 21.36
C LYS A 169 24.14 -2.78 21.39
N MET A 170 24.42 -3.69 20.43
CA MET A 170 23.78 -5.01 20.36
C MET A 170 23.97 -5.81 21.64
N GLY A 171 22.90 -6.43 22.13
CA GLY A 171 22.88 -7.24 23.31
C GLY A 171 22.97 -6.46 24.63
N MET A 172 23.04 -5.13 24.59
CA MET A 172 23.19 -4.29 25.78
C MET A 172 21.84 -3.92 26.39
N VAL A 173 21.90 -3.68 27.71
CA VAL A 173 20.81 -3.22 28.56
C VAL A 173 21.08 -1.78 28.97
N GLU A 174 20.08 -0.92 28.87
CA GLU A 174 20.12 0.43 29.41
C GLU A 174 18.90 0.66 30.30
N LYS A 175 19.11 1.32 31.45
CA LYS A 175 18.09 1.55 32.48
C LYS A 175 17.90 3.03 32.69
N TYR A 176 16.64 3.47 32.71
CA TYR A 176 16.26 4.86 32.95
C TYR A 176 15.18 4.90 34.00
N SER A 177 15.48 5.62 35.11
CA SER A 177 14.54 5.85 36.19
C SER A 177 13.75 7.13 35.95
N ASP A 178 12.52 7.16 36.40
CA ASP A 178 11.65 8.34 36.44
C ASP A 178 11.53 9.05 35.07
N VAL A 179 11.37 8.24 34.01
CA VAL A 179 11.24 8.78 32.67
C VAL A 179 10.02 9.69 32.58
N ASP A 180 10.25 10.93 32.11
CA ASP A 180 9.22 11.94 31.94
C ASP A 180 8.54 11.80 30.56
N PHE A 181 7.25 11.55 30.58
CA PHE A 181 6.42 11.44 29.37
C PHE A 181 5.86 12.79 28.87
N CYS A 182 6.15 13.92 29.53
CA CYS A 182 5.75 15.23 29.02
C CYS A 182 6.33 15.53 27.63
N HIS A 183 7.54 15.04 27.37
CA HIS A 183 8.18 15.15 26.05
C HIS A 183 7.42 14.39 24.95
N LEU A 184 6.84 13.23 25.25
CA LEU A 184 5.99 12.49 24.33
C LEU A 184 4.81 13.35 23.82
N TYR A 185 4.10 14.02 24.72
CA TYR A 185 2.97 14.88 24.34
C TYR A 185 3.42 16.09 23.50
N SER A 186 4.56 16.67 23.82
CA SER A 186 5.15 17.75 23.03
C SER A 186 5.53 17.25 21.63
N HIS A 187 6.09 16.06 21.53
CA HIS A 187 6.46 15.43 20.27
C HIS A 187 5.23 15.09 19.40
N ILE A 188 4.17 14.53 19.99
CA ILE A 188 2.88 14.28 19.31
C ILE A 188 2.30 15.59 18.74
N LYS A 189 2.33 16.69 19.50
CA LYS A 189 1.90 18.02 19.00
C LYS A 189 2.75 18.47 17.82
N SER A 190 4.07 18.24 17.86
CA SER A 190 4.98 18.56 16.76
C SER A 190 4.65 17.78 15.51
N LEU A 191 4.44 16.46 15.60
CA LEU A 191 4.04 15.61 14.47
C LEU A 191 2.71 16.07 13.86
N LYS A 192 1.72 16.44 14.68
CA LYS A 192 0.46 17.01 14.17
C LYS A 192 0.69 18.29 13.36
N LYS A 193 1.60 19.17 13.82
CA LYS A 193 1.95 20.39 13.06
C LYS A 193 2.67 20.08 11.75
N VAL A 194 3.60 19.10 11.74
CA VAL A 194 4.28 18.64 10.54
C VAL A 194 3.27 18.18 9.49
N LYS A 195 2.32 17.32 9.88
CA LYS A 195 1.25 16.85 9.00
C LYS A 195 0.36 18.01 8.51
N ALA A 196 -0.05 18.91 9.41
CA ALA A 196 -0.86 20.07 9.07
C ALA A 196 -0.18 21.00 8.04
N ASN A 197 1.12 21.23 8.19
CA ASN A 197 1.89 22.07 7.27
C ASN A 197 1.97 21.44 5.86
N VAL A 198 2.13 20.11 5.78
CA VAL A 198 2.14 19.42 4.47
C VAL A 198 0.77 19.47 3.83
N VAL A 199 -0.30 19.21 4.59
CA VAL A 199 -1.68 19.34 4.10
C VAL A 199 -1.94 20.77 3.64
N LYS A 200 -1.55 21.78 4.42
CA LYS A 200 -1.68 23.18 4.02
C LYS A 200 -0.97 23.48 2.71
N LYS A 201 0.32 23.12 2.58
CA LYS A 201 1.08 23.29 1.33
C LYS A 201 0.46 22.55 0.14
N SER A 202 -0.16 21.40 0.38
CA SER A 202 -0.88 20.65 -0.66
C SER A 202 -2.19 21.35 -1.04
N LEU A 203 -2.91 21.90 -0.07
CA LEU A 203 -4.14 22.70 -0.32
C LEU A 203 -3.81 24.02 -1.04
N ASP A 204 -2.72 24.68 -0.71
CA ASP A 204 -2.27 25.90 -1.39
C ASP A 204 -1.97 25.62 -2.88
N LYS A 205 -1.48 24.42 -3.23
CA LYS A 205 -1.31 23.99 -4.63
C LYS A 205 -2.64 23.88 -5.38
N ILE A 206 -3.73 23.51 -4.71
CA ILE A 206 -5.08 23.41 -5.34
C ILE A 206 -5.53 24.77 -5.86
N GLU A 207 -5.10 25.86 -5.26
CA GLU A 207 -5.42 27.22 -5.73
C GLU A 207 -4.79 27.55 -7.08
N VAL A 208 -3.67 26.92 -7.38
CA VAL A 208 -2.96 27.08 -8.66
C VAL A 208 -3.52 26.16 -9.75
N LEU A 209 -4.25 25.08 -9.35
CA LEU A 209 -4.87 24.15 -10.28
C LEU A 209 -6.15 24.75 -10.85
N SER A 210 -6.32 24.68 -12.17
CA SER A 210 -7.56 25.08 -12.85
C SER A 210 -8.65 23.99 -12.73
N VAL A 211 -8.93 23.57 -11.50
CA VAL A 211 -10.01 22.61 -11.21
C VAL A 211 -11.35 23.31 -11.00
N ASN A 212 -12.44 22.64 -11.32
CA ASN A 212 -13.76 23.20 -11.10
C ASN A 212 -14.05 23.41 -9.59
N LYS A 213 -15.00 24.30 -9.30
CA LYS A 213 -15.32 24.72 -7.93
C LYS A 213 -15.84 23.56 -7.06
N SER A 214 -16.59 22.63 -7.65
CA SER A 214 -17.11 21.44 -6.94
C SER A 214 -16.00 20.49 -6.54
N LEU A 215 -15.12 20.15 -7.48
CA LEU A 215 -13.97 19.29 -7.24
C LEU A 215 -13.01 19.88 -6.20
N LYS A 216 -12.73 21.19 -6.28
CA LYS A 216 -11.93 21.89 -5.27
C LYS A 216 -12.54 21.76 -3.87
N ARG A 217 -13.86 21.88 -3.73
CA ARG A 217 -14.55 21.69 -2.44
C ARG A 217 -14.41 20.26 -1.93
N SER A 218 -14.55 19.26 -2.80
CA SER A 218 -14.36 17.85 -2.44
C SER A 218 -12.92 17.55 -2.01
N LEU A 219 -11.93 18.07 -2.73
CA LEU A 219 -10.51 17.94 -2.37
C LEU A 219 -10.19 18.54 -0.99
N VAL A 220 -10.74 19.73 -0.69
CA VAL A 220 -10.56 20.38 0.63
C VAL A 220 -11.22 19.56 1.74
N LYS A 221 -12.42 19.03 1.52
CA LYS A 221 -13.11 18.18 2.49
C LYS A 221 -12.36 16.89 2.72
N PHE A 222 -12.02 16.16 1.64
CA PHE A 222 -11.24 14.93 1.70
C PHE A 222 -9.94 15.11 2.50
N SER A 223 -9.13 16.13 2.17
CA SER A 223 -7.88 16.38 2.87
C SER A 223 -8.06 16.65 4.37
N LYS A 224 -9.16 17.31 4.77
CA LYS A 224 -9.48 17.56 6.19
C LYS A 224 -9.92 16.30 6.92
N GLU A 225 -10.76 15.48 6.31
CA GLU A 225 -11.24 14.21 6.87
C GLU A 225 -10.09 13.22 7.03
N GLU A 226 -9.25 13.06 6.01
CA GLU A 226 -8.06 12.21 6.08
C GLU A 226 -7.04 12.66 7.13
N PHE A 227 -6.92 13.95 7.34
CA PHE A 227 -6.09 14.46 8.41
C PHE A 227 -6.57 13.97 9.79
N ASN A 228 -7.88 13.82 9.98
CA ASN A 228 -8.46 13.34 11.23
C ASN A 228 -8.44 11.80 11.33
N ASN A 229 -8.66 11.09 10.22
CA ASN A 229 -8.92 9.63 10.22
C ASN A 229 -7.66 8.75 10.04
N LYS A 230 -6.49 9.31 9.68
CA LYS A 230 -5.21 8.59 9.49
C LYS A 230 -5.22 7.47 8.41
N GLU A 231 -6.24 7.40 7.55
CA GLU A 231 -6.40 6.29 6.61
C GLU A 231 -5.45 6.34 5.42
N TYR A 232 -5.19 7.54 4.91
CA TYR A 232 -4.29 7.74 3.78
C TYR A 232 -3.07 8.56 4.18
N PRO A 233 -1.85 8.03 4.01
CA PRO A 233 -0.65 8.81 4.24
C PRO A 233 -0.64 10.09 3.41
N VAL A 234 -0.16 11.18 3.98
CA VAL A 234 -0.06 12.49 3.30
C VAL A 234 0.68 12.40 1.97
N GLN A 235 1.63 11.46 1.85
CA GLN A 235 2.34 11.21 0.61
C GLN A 235 1.42 10.78 -0.54
N TYR A 236 0.42 9.94 -0.27
CA TYR A 236 -0.53 9.48 -1.27
C TYR A 236 -1.39 10.63 -1.79
N PHE A 237 -1.89 11.46 -0.88
CA PHE A 237 -2.62 12.67 -1.29
C PHE A 237 -1.74 13.63 -2.10
N SER A 238 -0.48 13.82 -1.71
CA SER A 238 0.49 14.63 -2.48
C SER A 238 0.72 14.07 -3.88
N ASN A 239 0.86 12.74 -4.04
CA ASN A 239 1.04 12.11 -5.35
C ASN A 239 -0.24 12.20 -6.18
N PHE A 240 -1.41 12.01 -5.58
CA PHE A 240 -2.70 12.25 -6.24
C PHE A 240 -2.79 13.67 -6.81
N LEU A 241 -2.44 14.69 -6.02
CA LEU A 241 -2.44 16.09 -6.49
C LEU A 241 -1.42 16.33 -7.60
N LYS A 242 -0.25 15.70 -7.56
CA LYS A 242 0.73 15.75 -8.66
C LYS A 242 0.12 15.16 -9.94
N GLY A 243 -0.54 14.01 -9.83
CA GLY A 243 -1.26 13.41 -10.96
C GLY A 243 -2.36 14.33 -11.51
N LEU A 244 -3.19 14.90 -10.63
CA LEU A 244 -4.27 15.81 -11.02
C LEU A 244 -3.76 17.10 -11.69
N SER A 245 -2.52 17.52 -11.43
CA SER A 245 -1.92 18.73 -11.97
C SER A 245 -0.92 18.51 -13.12
N THR A 246 -0.73 17.27 -13.57
CA THR A 246 0.23 16.99 -14.63
C THR A 246 -0.21 17.61 -15.95
N LYS A 247 0.76 18.20 -16.65
CA LYS A 247 0.58 18.71 -18.02
C LYS A 247 1.02 17.71 -19.09
N ASN A 248 1.54 16.57 -18.65
CA ASN A 248 2.06 15.53 -19.55
C ASN A 248 0.97 14.57 -20.02
N LEU A 249 -0.22 14.60 -19.40
CA LEU A 249 -1.40 13.89 -19.85
C LEU A 249 -2.02 14.67 -21.01
N LYS A 250 -1.94 14.12 -22.22
CA LYS A 250 -2.34 14.83 -23.46
C LYS A 250 -3.25 13.97 -24.29
N GLU A 251 -4.35 14.57 -24.72
CA GLU A 251 -5.24 14.01 -25.74
C GLU A 251 -4.59 14.17 -27.13
N ASN A 252 -4.55 13.09 -27.92
CA ASN A 252 -3.98 13.11 -29.28
C ASN A 252 -4.93 13.78 -30.29
N LYS A 253 -6.23 13.55 -30.12
CA LYS A 253 -7.30 14.09 -30.98
C LYS A 253 -8.51 14.38 -30.09
N GLN A 254 -9.03 15.58 -30.19
CA GLN A 254 -10.22 16.00 -29.43
C GLN A 254 -11.42 15.17 -29.85
N VAL A 255 -12.04 14.47 -28.91
CA VAL A 255 -13.24 13.67 -29.06
C VAL A 255 -14.28 14.17 -28.08
N GLN A 256 -15.54 14.29 -28.52
CA GLN A 256 -16.69 14.62 -27.67
C GLN A 256 -17.53 13.37 -27.48
N PHE A 257 -17.96 13.13 -26.27
CA PHE A 257 -18.88 12.06 -25.90
C PHE A 257 -20.24 12.67 -25.52
N ASP A 258 -21.24 12.49 -26.36
CA ASP A 258 -22.56 13.10 -26.14
C ASP A 258 -23.37 12.34 -25.08
N SER A 259 -23.24 11.02 -25.04
CA SER A 259 -23.98 10.16 -24.12
C SER A 259 -23.31 8.80 -23.95
N GLY A 260 -23.81 8.04 -22.97
CA GLY A 260 -23.35 6.66 -22.70
C GLY A 260 -22.22 6.59 -21.69
N ILE A 261 -21.80 5.37 -21.42
CA ILE A 261 -20.72 5.07 -20.49
C ILE A 261 -19.37 5.29 -21.17
N ILE A 262 -18.47 6.02 -20.51
CA ILE A 262 -17.09 6.23 -20.96
C ILE A 262 -16.18 5.23 -20.22
N LEU A 263 -15.50 4.35 -20.95
CA LEU A 263 -14.51 3.44 -20.36
C LEU A 263 -13.12 4.07 -20.39
N ILE A 264 -12.50 4.21 -19.22
CA ILE A 264 -11.13 4.71 -19.08
C ILE A 264 -10.19 3.54 -18.81
N CYS A 265 -9.15 3.39 -19.65
CA CYS A 265 -8.08 2.41 -19.46
C CYS A 265 -6.70 3.03 -19.69
N PHE A 266 -5.80 2.83 -18.73
CA PHE A 266 -4.39 3.11 -18.87
C PHE A 266 -3.66 1.83 -19.27
N TYR A 267 -2.83 1.89 -20.32
CA TYR A 267 -2.13 0.71 -20.81
C TYR A 267 -0.65 0.96 -21.09
N ARG A 268 0.12 -0.09 -20.97
CA ARG A 268 1.53 -0.15 -21.35
C ARG A 268 1.90 -1.56 -21.78
N ASN A 269 2.42 -1.72 -23.03
CA ASN A 269 2.79 -3.02 -23.59
C ASN A 269 1.65 -4.04 -23.48
N PHE A 270 0.56 -3.73 -24.14
CA PHE A 270 -0.73 -4.40 -24.02
C PHE A 270 -1.06 -5.32 -25.21
N GLU A 271 -0.17 -5.43 -26.17
CA GLU A 271 -0.35 -6.12 -27.46
C GLU A 271 -1.03 -7.49 -27.34
N VAL A 272 -0.58 -8.32 -26.41
CA VAL A 272 -1.06 -9.71 -26.23
C VAL A 272 -2.56 -9.77 -25.89
N PHE A 273 -3.11 -8.76 -25.23
CA PHE A 273 -4.48 -8.80 -24.72
C PHE A 273 -5.40 -7.71 -25.27
N ALA A 274 -4.84 -6.77 -26.03
CA ALA A 274 -5.55 -5.57 -26.48
C ALA A 274 -6.81 -5.89 -27.31
N GLU A 275 -6.70 -6.80 -28.26
CA GLU A 275 -7.81 -7.21 -29.14
C GLU A 275 -8.95 -7.87 -28.36
N ARG A 276 -8.62 -8.83 -27.49
CA ARG A 276 -9.61 -9.52 -26.64
C ARG A 276 -10.31 -8.53 -25.70
N TRP A 277 -9.52 -7.63 -25.10
CA TRP A 277 -10.03 -6.64 -24.17
C TRP A 277 -11.02 -5.68 -24.85
N ILE A 278 -10.63 -5.02 -25.93
CA ILE A 278 -11.49 -4.03 -26.59
C ILE A 278 -12.74 -4.67 -27.21
N SER A 279 -12.58 -5.86 -27.82
CA SER A 279 -13.71 -6.61 -28.38
C SER A 279 -14.72 -7.00 -27.31
N HIS A 280 -14.25 -7.42 -26.12
CA HIS A 280 -15.13 -7.73 -24.99
C HIS A 280 -16.01 -6.53 -24.62
N TYR A 281 -15.41 -5.34 -24.46
CA TYR A 281 -16.17 -4.15 -24.05
C TYR A 281 -17.12 -3.64 -25.12
N ILE A 282 -16.73 -3.70 -26.38
CA ILE A 282 -17.65 -3.40 -27.49
C ILE A 282 -18.82 -4.38 -27.50
N ASN A 283 -18.59 -5.67 -27.31
CA ASN A 283 -19.61 -6.71 -27.29
C ASN A 283 -20.63 -6.53 -26.14
N ILE A 284 -20.20 -6.05 -24.99
CA ILE A 284 -21.13 -5.72 -23.90
C ILE A 284 -21.76 -4.31 -24.04
N GLY A 285 -21.57 -3.63 -25.16
CA GLY A 285 -22.25 -2.40 -25.54
C GLY A 285 -21.55 -1.10 -25.17
N ILE A 286 -20.29 -1.14 -24.71
CA ILE A 286 -19.51 0.08 -24.50
C ILE A 286 -19.11 0.67 -25.86
N LYS A 287 -19.41 1.96 -26.04
CA LYS A 287 -19.15 2.68 -27.29
C LYS A 287 -18.10 3.77 -27.16
N ASN A 288 -17.86 4.28 -25.97
CA ASN A 288 -16.95 5.40 -25.73
C ASN A 288 -15.75 4.95 -24.89
N PHE A 289 -14.56 5.21 -25.39
CA PHE A 289 -13.31 4.79 -24.76
C PHE A 289 -12.34 5.96 -24.62
N VAL A 290 -11.70 6.05 -23.49
CA VAL A 290 -10.51 6.87 -23.25
C VAL A 290 -9.34 5.93 -22.99
N LEU A 291 -8.44 5.81 -23.94
CA LEU A 291 -7.31 4.89 -23.92
C LEU A 291 -6.01 5.67 -23.74
N VAL A 292 -5.35 5.49 -22.61
CA VAL A 292 -4.16 6.26 -22.24
C VAL A 292 -2.91 5.40 -22.35
N ASN A 293 -2.10 5.70 -23.35
CA ASN A 293 -0.80 5.04 -23.58
C ASN A 293 0.25 5.60 -22.61
N ASN A 294 0.78 4.75 -21.73
CA ASN A 294 1.90 5.08 -20.87
C ASN A 294 3.21 4.49 -21.42
N ASN A 295 3.72 5.09 -22.51
CA ASN A 295 4.99 4.71 -23.14
C ASN A 295 5.07 3.24 -23.59
N SER A 296 4.03 2.71 -24.25
CA SER A 296 4.14 1.41 -24.91
C SER A 296 5.16 1.44 -26.03
N VAL A 297 5.91 0.36 -26.14
CA VAL A 297 6.92 0.15 -27.21
C VAL A 297 6.55 -1.00 -28.15
N ASP A 298 5.41 -1.65 -27.88
CA ASP A 298 4.83 -2.75 -28.68
C ASP A 298 3.74 -2.24 -29.65
N ASN A 299 3.03 -3.16 -30.31
CA ASN A 299 2.00 -2.83 -31.29
C ASN A 299 0.62 -2.47 -30.69
N SER A 300 0.52 -2.29 -29.36
CA SER A 300 -0.76 -2.05 -28.66
C SER A 300 -1.60 -0.94 -29.28
N GLU A 301 -0.98 0.23 -29.57
CA GLU A 301 -1.71 1.40 -30.08
C GLU A 301 -2.31 1.14 -31.47
N ASN A 302 -1.60 0.43 -32.36
CA ASN A 302 -2.11 0.12 -33.70
C ASN A 302 -3.27 -0.87 -33.61
N ILE A 303 -3.18 -1.90 -32.78
CA ILE A 303 -4.28 -2.84 -32.55
C ILE A 303 -5.54 -2.11 -32.11
N LEU A 304 -5.42 -1.22 -31.13
CA LEU A 304 -6.56 -0.45 -30.60
C LEU A 304 -7.14 0.52 -31.63
N LYS A 305 -6.32 1.14 -32.48
CA LYS A 305 -6.77 2.03 -33.57
C LYS A 305 -7.64 1.34 -34.61
N ASN A 306 -7.46 0.04 -34.84
CA ASN A 306 -8.31 -0.73 -35.78
C ASN A 306 -9.79 -0.78 -35.34
N TYR A 307 -10.09 -0.31 -34.13
CA TYR A 307 -11.46 -0.28 -33.59
C TYR A 307 -12.12 1.11 -33.64
N GLU A 308 -11.45 2.15 -34.18
CA GLU A 308 -12.03 3.50 -34.31
C GLU A 308 -13.28 3.55 -35.18
N GLU A 309 -13.46 2.62 -36.12
CA GLU A 309 -14.71 2.51 -36.92
C GLU A 309 -15.87 1.86 -36.15
N LYS A 310 -15.57 1.12 -35.06
CA LYS A 310 -16.56 0.39 -34.24
C LYS A 310 -16.94 1.10 -32.93
N ALA A 311 -16.09 2.04 -32.51
CA ALA A 311 -16.28 2.75 -31.25
C ALA A 311 -15.68 4.16 -31.28
N ASN A 312 -16.19 5.06 -30.46
CA ASN A 312 -15.65 6.39 -30.27
C ASN A 312 -14.45 6.31 -29.31
N ILE A 313 -13.23 6.46 -29.82
CA ILE A 313 -12.01 6.29 -29.02
C ILE A 313 -11.24 7.61 -28.96
N SER A 314 -11.08 8.14 -27.74
CA SER A 314 -10.14 9.22 -27.45
C SER A 314 -8.81 8.62 -27.00
N PHE A 315 -7.77 8.81 -27.79
CA PHE A 315 -6.42 8.37 -27.48
C PHE A 315 -5.65 9.46 -26.75
N TRP A 316 -5.10 9.09 -25.61
CA TRP A 316 -4.28 9.94 -24.76
C TRP A 316 -2.89 9.36 -24.59
N LYS A 317 -1.93 10.22 -24.24
CA LYS A 317 -0.55 9.82 -23.90
C LYS A 317 -0.13 10.44 -22.58
N ILE A 318 0.61 9.66 -21.81
CA ILE A 318 1.31 10.10 -20.62
C ILE A 318 2.75 9.57 -20.67
N ASN A 319 3.72 10.44 -20.38
CA ASN A 319 5.14 10.08 -20.30
C ASN A 319 5.64 10.41 -18.90
N GLU A 320 5.22 9.61 -17.93
CA GLU A 320 5.67 9.71 -16.55
C GLU A 320 5.90 8.31 -15.96
N GLU A 321 6.79 8.26 -14.98
CA GLU A 321 6.97 7.04 -14.20
C GLU A 321 5.67 6.67 -13.49
N TYR A 322 5.35 5.36 -13.52
CA TYR A 322 4.16 4.82 -12.89
C TYR A 322 4.21 5.04 -11.37
N ASP A 323 3.19 5.68 -10.85
CA ASP A 323 2.87 5.77 -9.43
C ASP A 323 1.35 5.62 -9.31
N TYR A 324 0.92 4.69 -8.46
CA TYR A 324 -0.49 4.34 -8.33
C TYR A 324 -1.37 5.55 -7.98
N TYR A 325 -0.95 6.40 -7.07
CA TYR A 325 -1.74 7.56 -6.65
C TYR A 325 -1.68 8.72 -7.63
N LYS A 326 -0.58 8.88 -8.36
CA LYS A 326 -0.55 9.78 -9.53
C LYS A 326 -1.54 9.32 -10.58
N MET A 327 -1.59 8.02 -10.87
CA MET A 327 -2.54 7.46 -11.84
C MET A 327 -3.99 7.71 -11.43
N CYS A 328 -4.31 7.65 -10.13
CA CYS A 328 -5.63 8.05 -9.64
C CYS A 328 -5.92 9.53 -9.94
N GLY A 329 -4.94 10.40 -9.80
CA GLY A 329 -5.03 11.81 -10.19
C GLY A 329 -5.20 12.02 -11.70
N TRP A 330 -4.55 11.20 -12.55
CA TRP A 330 -4.74 11.22 -14.00
C TRP A 330 -6.15 10.77 -14.40
N LYS A 331 -6.66 9.70 -13.81
CA LYS A 331 -8.05 9.24 -14.00
C LYS A 331 -9.04 10.33 -13.62
N GLN A 332 -8.82 11.00 -12.48
CA GLN A 332 -9.63 12.13 -12.04
C GLN A 332 -9.59 13.30 -13.02
N GLN A 333 -8.41 13.64 -13.56
CA GLN A 333 -8.25 14.70 -14.54
C GLN A 333 -9.05 14.43 -15.83
N ILE A 334 -9.06 13.17 -16.29
CA ILE A 334 -9.86 12.74 -17.45
C ILE A 334 -11.36 12.89 -17.15
N MET A 335 -11.83 12.44 -15.99
CA MET A 335 -13.24 12.60 -15.60
C MET A 335 -13.64 14.07 -15.53
N GLU A 336 -12.75 14.94 -15.05
CA GLU A 336 -13.01 16.38 -15.01
C GLU A 336 -13.03 17.00 -16.42
N HIS A 337 -12.17 16.53 -17.33
CA HIS A 337 -12.12 16.99 -18.73
C HIS A 337 -13.43 16.75 -19.46
N PHE A 338 -13.99 15.54 -19.38
CA PHE A 338 -15.24 15.20 -20.04
C PHE A 338 -16.48 15.58 -19.23
N GLY A 339 -16.35 15.88 -17.93
CA GLY A 339 -17.44 16.33 -17.06
C GLY A 339 -18.37 15.21 -16.58
N PRO A 340 -19.63 15.57 -16.22
CA PRO A 340 -20.59 14.61 -15.67
C PRO A 340 -21.00 13.53 -16.66
N HIS A 341 -20.56 12.31 -16.41
CA HIS A 341 -20.87 11.10 -17.18
C HIS A 341 -20.82 9.86 -16.26
N ASP A 342 -21.24 8.74 -16.79
CA ASP A 342 -20.96 7.43 -16.20
C ASP A 342 -19.58 6.94 -16.69
N TYR A 343 -18.68 6.70 -15.75
CA TYR A 343 -17.35 6.21 -16.06
C TYR A 343 -17.18 4.78 -15.61
N LEU A 344 -16.71 3.94 -16.53
CA LEU A 344 -16.23 2.59 -16.26
C LEU A 344 -14.69 2.63 -16.23
N ILE A 345 -14.09 2.37 -15.08
CA ILE A 345 -12.64 2.50 -14.87
C ILE A 345 -12.04 1.13 -14.62
N LEU A 346 -11.26 0.64 -15.58
CA LEU A 346 -10.67 -0.69 -15.57
C LEU A 346 -9.24 -0.67 -16.07
N ASN A 347 -8.46 -1.67 -15.68
CA ASN A 347 -7.09 -1.82 -16.11
C ASN A 347 -7.02 -2.67 -17.40
N GLN A 348 -5.87 -2.63 -18.06
CA GLN A 348 -5.61 -3.33 -19.30
C GLN A 348 -5.75 -4.86 -19.22
N SER A 349 -5.63 -5.45 -18.02
CA SER A 349 -5.73 -6.91 -17.81
C SER A 349 -7.10 -7.35 -17.28
N GLU A 350 -8.07 -6.44 -17.17
CA GLU A 350 -9.33 -6.68 -16.48
C GLU A 350 -10.49 -6.80 -17.47
N LEU A 351 -11.33 -7.84 -17.32
CA LEU A 351 -12.59 -8.01 -18.04
C LEU A 351 -13.75 -8.01 -17.05
N LEU A 352 -14.66 -7.07 -17.20
CA LEU A 352 -15.88 -6.98 -16.41
C LEU A 352 -16.90 -8.00 -16.89
N ILE A 353 -17.43 -8.82 -16.00
CA ILE A 353 -18.55 -9.73 -16.24
C ILE A 353 -19.65 -9.50 -15.19
N TYR A 354 -20.87 -9.75 -15.58
CA TYR A 354 -22.07 -9.62 -14.75
C TYR A 354 -23.10 -10.65 -15.21
N ASP A 355 -24.19 -10.76 -14.48
CA ASP A 355 -25.23 -11.71 -14.80
C ASP A 355 -25.78 -11.45 -16.23
N ASP A 356 -25.84 -12.50 -17.04
CA ASP A 356 -26.28 -12.47 -18.46
C ASP A 356 -25.51 -11.47 -19.35
N TYR A 357 -24.22 -11.22 -19.06
CA TYR A 357 -23.41 -10.22 -19.81
C TYR A 357 -23.28 -10.51 -21.32
N LYS A 358 -23.49 -11.76 -21.75
CA LYS A 358 -23.43 -12.14 -23.17
C LYS A 358 -24.64 -11.67 -23.98
N ASN A 359 -25.79 -11.50 -23.31
CA ASN A 359 -27.07 -11.15 -23.96
C ASN A 359 -27.59 -9.77 -23.52
N THR A 360 -27.08 -9.22 -22.43
CA THR A 360 -27.54 -7.96 -21.87
C THR A 360 -26.42 -6.92 -21.90
N ALA A 361 -26.64 -5.81 -22.63
CA ALA A 361 -25.70 -4.70 -22.65
C ALA A 361 -25.52 -4.09 -21.26
N PHE A 362 -24.33 -3.60 -20.97
CA PHE A 362 -23.97 -3.10 -19.62
C PHE A 362 -24.83 -1.89 -19.19
N GLU A 363 -25.21 -1.00 -20.11
CA GLU A 363 -26.13 0.10 -19.83
C GLU A 363 -27.50 -0.40 -19.34
N LYS A 364 -28.06 -1.44 -19.99
CA LYS A 364 -29.30 -2.06 -19.58
C LYS A 364 -29.17 -2.74 -18.21
N PHE A 365 -28.05 -3.44 -17.97
CA PHE A 365 -27.74 -4.03 -16.68
C PHE A 365 -27.69 -2.96 -15.57
N LYS A 366 -27.03 -1.82 -15.80
CA LYS A 366 -26.99 -0.68 -14.90
C LYS A 366 -28.39 -0.15 -14.58
N LEU A 367 -29.23 0.05 -15.58
CA LEU A 367 -30.61 0.52 -15.42
C LEU A 367 -31.48 -0.45 -14.63
N ILE A 368 -31.42 -1.74 -14.92
CA ILE A 368 -32.16 -2.78 -14.19
C ILE A 368 -31.81 -2.76 -12.71
N ASN A 369 -30.53 -2.62 -12.40
CA ASN A 369 -30.03 -2.60 -11.03
C ASN A 369 -30.19 -1.23 -10.34
N LYS A 370 -30.64 -0.19 -11.05
CA LYS A 370 -30.73 1.20 -10.57
C LYS A 370 -29.42 1.64 -9.91
N ALA A 371 -28.30 1.29 -10.53
CA ALA A 371 -26.99 1.49 -9.93
C ALA A 371 -26.32 2.75 -10.45
N SER A 372 -26.05 3.72 -9.55
CA SER A 372 -25.14 4.82 -9.82
C SER A 372 -23.67 4.42 -9.63
N PHE A 373 -23.45 3.36 -8.85
CA PHE A 373 -22.14 2.78 -8.58
C PHE A 373 -22.28 1.26 -8.60
N VAL A 374 -21.36 0.58 -9.28
CA VAL A 374 -21.32 -0.88 -9.33
C VAL A 374 -20.08 -1.37 -8.60
N LYS A 375 -20.25 -2.28 -7.66
CA LYS A 375 -19.17 -3.02 -7.02
C LYS A 375 -18.93 -4.35 -7.73
N GLY A 376 -17.68 -4.74 -7.75
CA GLY A 376 -17.25 -6.03 -8.26
C GLY A 376 -16.20 -6.68 -7.38
N ILE A 377 -16.03 -7.98 -7.55
CA ILE A 377 -14.93 -8.74 -6.95
C ILE A 377 -13.93 -9.05 -8.04
N LEU A 378 -12.66 -8.73 -7.79
CA LEU A 378 -11.55 -9.08 -8.65
C LEU A 378 -11.24 -10.57 -8.50
N LEU A 379 -11.33 -11.31 -9.59
CA LEU A 379 -11.02 -12.73 -9.67
C LEU A 379 -9.83 -12.93 -10.58
N GLU A 380 -8.74 -13.44 -10.05
CA GLU A 380 -7.54 -13.71 -10.83
C GLU A 380 -7.74 -14.96 -11.68
N VAL A 381 -7.45 -14.81 -12.96
CA VAL A 381 -7.56 -15.90 -13.95
C VAL A 381 -6.19 -16.51 -14.18
N TYR A 382 -6.12 -17.83 -14.17
CA TYR A 382 -4.87 -18.55 -14.35
C TYR A 382 -5.02 -19.75 -15.30
N SER A 383 -3.88 -20.27 -15.77
CA SER A 383 -3.77 -21.49 -16.55
C SER A 383 -3.34 -22.66 -15.67
N ASN A 384 -3.75 -23.87 -16.00
CA ASN A 384 -3.24 -25.09 -15.37
C ASN A 384 -2.00 -25.66 -16.12
N LYS A 385 -1.50 -24.96 -17.14
CA LYS A 385 -0.25 -25.27 -17.85
C LYS A 385 0.87 -24.36 -17.33
N ASN A 386 2.11 -24.74 -17.59
CA ASN A 386 3.26 -23.85 -17.40
C ASN A 386 3.08 -22.56 -18.21
N LEU A 387 3.47 -21.41 -17.67
CA LEU A 387 3.31 -20.11 -18.36
C LEU A 387 4.02 -20.07 -19.71
N SER A 388 5.17 -20.74 -19.86
CA SER A 388 5.93 -20.85 -21.10
C SER A 388 5.21 -21.67 -22.19
N GLU A 389 4.23 -22.49 -21.81
CA GLU A 389 3.47 -23.40 -22.67
C GLU A 389 2.01 -22.96 -22.83
N SER A 390 1.61 -21.88 -22.14
CA SER A 390 0.23 -21.39 -22.12
C SER A 390 0.00 -20.34 -23.17
N ASP A 391 -1.08 -20.50 -23.93
CA ASP A 391 -1.66 -19.46 -24.77
C ASP A 391 -2.88 -18.82 -24.07
N LEU A 392 -3.41 -17.76 -24.69
CA LEU A 392 -4.47 -16.96 -24.08
C LEU A 392 -5.73 -17.78 -23.71
N GLU A 393 -6.01 -18.83 -24.49
CA GLU A 393 -7.19 -19.69 -24.31
C GLU A 393 -7.04 -20.67 -23.14
N ASP A 394 -5.83 -20.88 -22.66
CA ASP A 394 -5.56 -21.70 -21.48
C ASP A 394 -5.91 -21.00 -20.15
N PHE A 395 -6.00 -19.66 -20.16
CA PHE A 395 -6.36 -18.86 -19.00
C PHE A 395 -7.88 -18.83 -18.79
N LYS A 396 -8.40 -19.84 -18.13
CA LYS A 396 -9.85 -20.05 -17.90
C LYS A 396 -10.22 -20.50 -16.51
N PHE A 397 -9.24 -20.67 -15.62
CA PHE A 397 -9.47 -21.08 -14.25
C PHE A 397 -9.52 -19.87 -13.34
N ILE A 398 -10.45 -19.88 -12.38
CA ILE A 398 -10.56 -18.92 -11.29
C ILE A 398 -10.56 -19.68 -9.96
N ASP A 399 -10.01 -19.05 -8.95
CA ASP A 399 -10.00 -19.63 -7.62
C ASP A 399 -11.42 -19.65 -7.02
N LYS A 400 -11.89 -20.81 -6.56
CA LYS A 400 -13.11 -20.96 -5.77
C LYS A 400 -12.82 -20.96 -4.27
N GLY A 401 -11.59 -20.63 -3.87
CA GLY A 401 -11.13 -20.69 -2.49
C GLY A 401 -11.92 -19.81 -1.53
N THR A 402 -11.64 -19.98 -0.25
CA THR A 402 -12.30 -19.24 0.82
C THR A 402 -11.80 -17.81 0.84
N TYR A 403 -12.67 -16.89 0.51
CA TYR A 403 -12.40 -15.45 0.68
C TYR A 403 -12.68 -15.04 2.11
N LYS A 404 -11.82 -14.20 2.68
CA LYS A 404 -12.00 -13.60 4.00
C LYS A 404 -12.52 -12.19 3.84
N ILE A 405 -13.44 -11.80 4.69
CA ILE A 405 -13.95 -10.43 4.76
C ILE A 405 -13.50 -9.86 6.09
N GLU A 406 -12.77 -8.76 6.04
CA GLU A 406 -12.35 -8.00 7.21
C GLU A 406 -12.93 -6.59 7.13
N GLU A 407 -13.38 -6.07 8.26
CA GLU A 407 -13.88 -4.70 8.37
C GLU A 407 -12.76 -3.82 8.97
N ASN A 408 -12.43 -2.72 8.29
CA ASN A 408 -11.46 -1.76 8.80
C ASN A 408 -12.13 -0.72 9.70
N HIS A 409 -11.33 0.16 10.32
CA HIS A 409 -11.79 1.19 11.25
C HIS A 409 -12.76 2.21 10.64
N SER A 410 -12.86 2.32 9.33
CA SER A 410 -13.79 3.18 8.61
C SER A 410 -15.07 2.46 8.16
N HIS A 411 -15.34 1.26 8.68
CA HIS A 411 -16.47 0.41 8.30
C HIS A 411 -16.45 -0.03 6.82
N ASN A 412 -15.31 0.06 6.15
CA ASN A 412 -15.13 -0.51 4.83
C ASN A 412 -14.75 -1.99 4.95
N LYS A 413 -15.43 -2.81 4.18
CA LYS A 413 -15.15 -4.25 4.10
C LYS A 413 -14.04 -4.49 3.10
N HIS A 414 -13.04 -5.25 3.50
CA HIS A 414 -11.97 -5.73 2.63
C HIS A 414 -12.18 -7.20 2.36
N ILE A 415 -12.19 -7.58 1.09
CA ILE A 415 -12.27 -8.97 0.66
C ILE A 415 -10.87 -9.40 0.26
N TYR A 416 -10.35 -10.43 0.93
CA TYR A 416 -9.04 -11.02 0.64
C TYR A 416 -9.20 -12.47 0.20
N GLY A 417 -8.27 -12.95 -0.59
CA GLY A 417 -8.21 -14.35 -1.01
C GLY A 417 -7.52 -14.49 -2.36
N GLY A 418 -7.79 -15.60 -3.01
CA GLY A 418 -7.31 -15.86 -4.35
C GLY A 418 -5.85 -16.29 -4.46
N PRO A 419 -5.37 -16.52 -5.69
CA PRO A 419 -4.04 -17.02 -5.99
C PRO A 419 -2.90 -16.18 -5.43
N LYS A 420 -3.00 -14.85 -5.47
CA LYS A 420 -1.95 -13.94 -4.94
C LYS A 420 -1.72 -14.13 -3.45
N LEU A 421 -2.81 -14.26 -2.66
CA LEU A 421 -2.66 -14.52 -1.23
C LEU A 421 -2.07 -15.90 -0.98
N ARG A 422 -2.56 -16.93 -1.69
CA ARG A 422 -2.13 -18.31 -1.49
C ARG A 422 -0.69 -18.55 -1.93
N THR A 423 -0.29 -18.00 -3.07
CA THR A 423 1.01 -18.25 -3.68
C THR A 423 2.11 -17.30 -3.15
N PHE A 424 1.77 -16.04 -2.95
CA PHE A 424 2.75 -15.00 -2.62
C PHE A 424 2.55 -14.37 -1.24
N GLY A 425 1.51 -14.77 -0.49
CA GLY A 425 1.19 -14.14 0.79
C GLY A 425 0.71 -12.69 0.68
N ILE A 426 0.35 -12.23 -0.53
CA ILE A 426 -0.01 -10.83 -0.77
C ILE A 426 -1.47 -10.59 -0.38
N HIS A 427 -1.67 -9.78 0.65
CA HIS A 427 -2.97 -9.30 1.08
C HIS A 427 -3.39 -8.09 0.24
N SER A 428 -4.10 -8.32 -0.86
CA SER A 428 -4.72 -7.25 -1.65
C SER A 428 -6.23 -7.24 -1.45
N ASN A 429 -6.84 -6.04 -1.38
CA ASN A 429 -8.29 -5.93 -1.38
C ASN A 429 -8.82 -6.25 -2.78
N LEU A 430 -9.67 -7.26 -2.87
CA LEU A 430 -10.28 -7.72 -4.12
C LEU A 430 -11.58 -6.97 -4.46
N GLU A 431 -12.10 -6.14 -3.56
CA GLU A 431 -13.24 -5.27 -3.85
C GLU A 431 -12.83 -4.20 -4.85
N ARG A 432 -13.70 -3.94 -5.83
CA ARG A 432 -13.54 -2.88 -6.83
C ARG A 432 -14.85 -2.12 -6.99
N ILE A 433 -14.74 -0.85 -7.37
CA ILE A 433 -15.88 -0.03 -7.80
C ILE A 433 -15.59 0.44 -9.23
N PRO A 434 -15.79 -0.43 -10.23
CA PRO A 434 -15.44 -0.09 -11.60
C PRO A 434 -16.32 0.98 -12.23
N LEU A 435 -17.60 1.08 -11.84
CA LEU A 435 -18.54 2.06 -12.39
C LEU A 435 -18.89 3.16 -11.39
N ILE A 436 -18.78 4.40 -11.84
CA ILE A 436 -19.21 5.60 -11.10
C ILE A 436 -20.03 6.54 -11.99
N SER A 437 -21.19 7.00 -11.51
CA SER A 437 -21.88 8.17 -12.06
C SER A 437 -21.26 9.44 -11.49
N TYR A 438 -20.36 10.04 -12.26
CA TYR A 438 -19.62 11.22 -11.86
C TYR A 438 -20.45 12.48 -12.05
N THR A 439 -20.55 13.31 -11.02
CA THR A 439 -21.33 14.57 -11.01
C THR A 439 -20.45 15.82 -10.91
N GLY A 440 -19.14 15.67 -10.95
CA GLY A 440 -18.18 16.76 -10.77
C GLY A 440 -17.79 17.00 -9.30
N LYS A 441 -18.17 16.10 -8.38
CA LYS A 441 -17.91 16.22 -6.93
C LYS A 441 -17.07 15.06 -6.39
N GLU A 442 -17.17 13.91 -7.00
CA GLU A 442 -16.56 12.67 -6.57
C GLU A 442 -15.05 12.69 -6.85
N LEU A 443 -14.26 12.11 -5.93
CA LEU A 443 -12.83 11.91 -6.11
C LEU A 443 -12.55 10.43 -6.28
N PHE A 444 -11.80 10.08 -7.30
CA PHE A 444 -11.24 8.75 -7.52
C PHE A 444 -10.00 8.56 -6.65
N ILE A 445 -10.17 8.07 -5.44
CA ILE A 445 -9.06 7.89 -4.50
C ILE A 445 -8.27 6.63 -4.80
N SER A 446 -8.99 5.54 -5.13
CA SER A 446 -8.43 4.27 -5.58
C SER A 446 -9.50 3.47 -6.31
N GLU A 447 -9.12 2.35 -6.89
CA GLU A 447 -10.05 1.42 -7.56
C GLU A 447 -11.12 0.84 -6.61
N ASN A 448 -10.89 0.97 -5.31
CA ASN A 448 -11.77 0.46 -4.25
C ASN A 448 -12.54 1.56 -3.55
N TYR A 449 -12.12 2.82 -3.66
CA TYR A 449 -12.63 3.91 -2.85
C TYR A 449 -12.80 5.21 -3.62
N TYR A 450 -13.93 5.81 -3.40
CA TYR A 450 -14.28 7.16 -3.85
C TYR A 450 -14.57 8.05 -2.66
N TYR A 451 -14.42 9.34 -2.84
CA TYR A 451 -14.91 10.34 -1.92
C TYR A 451 -16.06 11.11 -2.57
N PRO A 452 -17.17 11.40 -1.87
CA PRO A 452 -17.45 11.16 -0.46
C PRO A 452 -17.69 9.69 -0.10
N TRP A 453 -17.29 9.28 1.11
CA TRP A 453 -17.23 7.89 1.58
C TRP A 453 -18.55 7.11 1.56
N ASN A 454 -19.68 7.80 1.62
CA ASN A 454 -21.01 7.16 1.50
C ASN A 454 -21.20 6.42 0.17
N ILE A 455 -20.47 6.77 -0.88
CA ILE A 455 -20.47 6.06 -2.16
C ILE A 455 -20.10 4.59 -1.95
N ASN A 456 -19.08 4.33 -1.14
CA ASN A 456 -18.56 2.99 -0.89
C ASN A 456 -19.62 2.10 -0.20
N ASN A 457 -20.48 2.68 0.61
CA ASN A 457 -21.54 1.97 1.35
C ASN A 457 -22.82 1.78 0.53
N THR A 458 -23.10 2.64 -0.44
CA THR A 458 -24.31 2.59 -1.26
C THR A 458 -24.16 1.78 -2.54
N SER A 459 -22.92 1.43 -2.91
CA SER A 459 -22.63 0.61 -4.08
C SER A 459 -23.13 -0.81 -3.90
N LYS A 460 -23.71 -1.40 -4.95
CA LYS A 460 -24.20 -2.78 -4.95
C LYS A 460 -23.17 -3.71 -5.56
N PHE A 461 -22.94 -4.86 -4.92
CA PHE A 461 -22.21 -5.97 -5.53
C PHE A 461 -23.07 -6.64 -6.58
N CYS A 462 -22.66 -6.54 -7.84
CA CYS A 462 -23.40 -7.15 -8.94
C CYS A 462 -22.52 -7.51 -10.14
N SER A 463 -21.18 -7.47 -9.98
CA SER A 463 -20.25 -7.80 -11.05
C SER A 463 -19.03 -8.55 -10.54
N TYR A 464 -18.32 -9.17 -11.48
CA TYR A 464 -17.00 -9.75 -11.27
C TYR A 464 -16.03 -9.14 -12.26
N ILE A 465 -14.77 -9.01 -11.88
CA ILE A 465 -13.69 -8.52 -12.73
C ILE A 465 -12.67 -9.64 -12.87
N LEU A 466 -12.60 -10.22 -14.05
CA LEU A 466 -11.61 -11.24 -14.37
C LEU A 466 -10.28 -10.54 -14.64
N ASN A 467 -9.27 -10.82 -13.81
CA ASN A 467 -7.94 -10.22 -13.93
C ASN A 467 -6.95 -11.21 -14.58
N TYR A 468 -6.46 -10.84 -15.75
CA TYR A 468 -5.50 -11.59 -16.56
C TYR A 468 -4.06 -11.06 -16.39
N GLU A 469 -3.68 -10.69 -15.18
CA GLU A 469 -2.41 -10.03 -14.89
C GLU A 469 -1.17 -10.87 -15.23
N PHE A 470 -1.29 -12.21 -15.21
CA PHE A 470 -0.19 -13.15 -15.37
C PHE A 470 -0.26 -13.94 -16.69
N LEU A 471 -0.55 -13.26 -17.78
CA LEU A 471 -0.73 -13.90 -19.10
C LEU A 471 0.55 -14.44 -19.72
N THR A 472 1.72 -13.90 -19.37
CA THR A 472 2.99 -14.31 -19.96
C THR A 472 4.04 -14.50 -18.87
N GLU A 473 5.02 -15.38 -19.14
CA GLU A 473 6.18 -15.54 -18.26
C GLU A 473 6.91 -14.21 -18.03
N GLN A 474 6.96 -13.35 -19.04
CA GLN A 474 7.56 -12.02 -18.91
C GLN A 474 6.77 -11.11 -17.96
N THR A 475 5.43 -11.09 -18.04
CA THR A 475 4.59 -10.32 -17.09
C THR A 475 4.62 -10.92 -15.70
N TYR A 476 4.64 -12.24 -15.59
CA TYR A 476 4.81 -12.97 -14.35
C TYR A 476 6.15 -12.62 -13.68
N ASN A 477 7.26 -12.81 -14.40
CA ASN A 477 8.60 -12.54 -13.87
C ASN A 477 8.79 -11.08 -13.46
N LYS A 478 8.29 -10.14 -14.26
CA LYS A 478 8.36 -8.71 -13.95
C LYS A 478 7.58 -8.36 -12.69
N LYS A 479 6.43 -8.98 -12.46
CA LYS A 479 5.61 -8.74 -11.27
C LYS A 479 6.12 -9.51 -10.06
N VAL A 480 6.58 -10.72 -10.22
CA VAL A 480 7.29 -11.46 -9.16
C VAL A 480 8.52 -10.69 -8.71
N MET A 481 9.32 -10.12 -9.63
CA MET A 481 10.42 -9.22 -9.25
C MET A 481 9.95 -7.95 -8.52
N LEU A 482 8.79 -7.40 -8.85
CA LEU A 482 8.23 -6.24 -8.16
C LEU A 482 7.69 -6.59 -6.76
N TYR A 483 7.16 -7.81 -6.59
CA TYR A 483 6.62 -8.30 -5.31
C TYR A 483 7.65 -9.06 -4.48
N ASP A 484 8.69 -9.58 -5.13
CA ASP A 484 9.60 -10.54 -4.52
C ASP A 484 11.04 -10.47 -5.06
N GLU A 485 11.73 -9.40 -4.72
CA GLU A 485 13.20 -9.38 -4.86
C GLU A 485 13.89 -10.42 -3.94
N ASN A 486 13.14 -11.17 -3.10
CA ASN A 486 13.68 -12.05 -2.07
C ASN A 486 13.23 -13.51 -2.10
N VAL A 487 12.29 -13.91 -2.97
CA VAL A 487 11.88 -15.31 -3.11
C VAL A 487 12.22 -15.80 -4.51
N SER A 488 13.35 -16.45 -4.65
CA SER A 488 13.64 -17.30 -5.80
C SER A 488 12.74 -18.54 -5.74
N ILE A 489 11.46 -18.39 -6.06
CA ILE A 489 10.60 -19.53 -6.34
C ILE A 489 10.89 -19.93 -7.78
N PRO A 490 11.46 -21.11 -8.03
CA PRO A 490 11.61 -21.60 -9.39
C PRO A 490 10.22 -21.65 -10.01
N ILE A 491 10.02 -21.02 -11.17
CA ILE A 491 8.78 -20.96 -11.94
C ILE A 491 8.11 -22.34 -12.06
N ASN A 492 8.91 -23.40 -12.09
CA ASN A 492 8.50 -24.81 -12.20
C ASN A 492 7.85 -25.41 -10.91
N LYS A 493 7.68 -24.64 -9.84
CA LYS A 493 7.08 -25.11 -8.57
C LYS A 493 5.80 -24.39 -8.15
N VAL A 494 5.30 -23.46 -8.96
CA VAL A 494 4.00 -22.85 -8.70
C VAL A 494 2.93 -23.83 -9.21
N ASP A 495 2.46 -24.68 -8.32
CA ASP A 495 1.36 -25.58 -8.60
C ASP A 495 0.05 -24.80 -8.47
N PHE A 496 -0.54 -24.44 -9.60
CA PHE A 496 -1.85 -23.78 -9.70
C PHE A 496 -3.03 -24.79 -9.68
N SER A 497 -2.80 -26.05 -9.36
CA SER A 497 -3.78 -27.14 -9.52
C SER A 497 -4.76 -27.31 -8.35
N HIS A 498 -4.87 -26.35 -7.43
CA HIS A 498 -5.81 -26.47 -6.30
C HIS A 498 -6.85 -25.38 -6.24
#